data_2a062ed73bd0f9e05bc9dfdab3dbbe1b
#
_entry.id   2a062ed73bd0f9e05bc9dfdab3dbbe1b
#
_cell.length_a   1.000
_cell.length_b   1.000
_cell.length_c   1.000
_cell.angle_alpha   90.00
_cell.angle_beta   90.00
_cell.angle_gamma   90.00
#
_symmetry.space_group_name_H-M   'P 1'
#
loop_
_entity.id
_entity.type
_entity.pdbx_description
1 polymer ?
#
loop_
_entity_poly.entity_id
_entity_poly.type
_entity_poly.pdbx_seq_one_letter_code
_entity_poly.pdbx_strand_id
1 'polypeptide(L)'
;MAIYNIYAEIKTNTAPENLYYDMELYKTDWNGNKTYALRPTGQHALQAGNKTKFHQSLDIPDPQETCYILSITIYRKVGADFIKMTQDPMTAITPLKGFLIKDKEWGPSREFEYYETTQQTKKSQQGQINTFQLNISSKPRVFEAEEHPIGDTLDPFTKQRVEDELKVRMTRPALSHNQLQVIPYSDIRKRLLPCPNQNRSMFCGPSAFFYCIQQDRPDIYQQLIKELWETGETKIGSLKIEADNSVRYPKEMFDENGWLKISAIDWMTMASLRDTENTGLFSINSPSPGFLWWNWAGAVTMWGVLEKWFKEAGATKVYDNISIAHSNLQDICTLNNYATPNNHVVSLIRAGMLSRGANALTKDHWIVWEDKLKLLNGTPVTTSTPLSERVQLKLFSWGEVFEQLDTTLTLGEFLKHTFGGLVFTKMP
;
A
#
# COMPACT_ATOMS: atom_id res chain seq x y z
N MET A 1 16.94 53.03 -2.19
CA MET A 1 17.31 51.88 -1.34
C MET A 1 16.17 51.66 -0.36
N ALA A 2 15.60 50.47 -0.34
CA ALA A 2 14.46 50.17 0.52
C ALA A 2 14.58 48.75 1.07
N ILE A 3 14.32 48.60 2.36
CA ILE A 3 14.24 47.32 3.07
C ILE A 3 12.77 46.96 3.18
N TYR A 4 12.44 45.74 2.82
CA TYR A 4 11.07 45.20 2.82
C TYR A 4 10.94 44.07 3.81
N ASN A 5 9.77 43.97 4.44
CA ASN A 5 9.39 42.77 5.20
C ASN A 5 8.76 41.76 4.25
N ILE A 6 9.42 40.65 4.09
CA ILE A 6 9.00 39.57 3.20
C ILE A 6 8.34 38.49 4.05
N TYR A 7 7.13 38.06 3.68
CA TYR A 7 6.41 36.97 4.30
C TYR A 7 5.45 36.33 3.31
N ALA A 8 4.99 35.16 3.64
CA ALA A 8 4.05 34.41 2.83
C ALA A 8 2.97 33.77 3.72
N GLU A 9 1.82 33.52 3.13
CA GLU A 9 0.75 32.72 3.68
C GLU A 9 0.68 31.41 2.91
N ILE A 10 0.73 30.28 3.63
CA ILE A 10 0.65 28.95 3.05
C ILE A 10 -0.75 28.42 3.30
N LYS A 11 -1.61 28.47 2.30
CA LYS A 11 -2.91 27.80 2.37
C LYS A 11 -2.71 26.31 2.20
N THR A 12 -3.10 25.54 3.20
CA THR A 12 -2.92 24.10 3.21
C THR A 12 -4.08 23.43 3.93
N ASN A 13 -4.40 22.21 3.54
CA ASN A 13 -5.31 21.30 4.25
C ASN A 13 -4.56 20.41 5.26
N THR A 14 -3.24 20.55 5.40
CA THR A 14 -2.42 19.87 6.39
C THR A 14 -2.30 20.71 7.66
N ALA A 15 -2.25 20.06 8.82
CA ALA A 15 -2.04 20.73 10.09
C ALA A 15 -0.72 21.53 10.09
N PRO A 16 -0.77 22.85 10.31
CA PRO A 16 0.39 23.72 10.12
C PRO A 16 1.50 23.54 11.16
N GLU A 17 1.17 23.01 12.32
CA GLU A 17 2.09 22.78 13.43
C GLU A 17 3.24 21.81 13.10
N ASN A 18 3.05 20.97 12.09
CA ASN A 18 4.06 20.03 11.62
C ASN A 18 4.83 20.54 10.39
N LEU A 19 4.45 21.72 9.88
CA LEU A 19 5.06 22.29 8.69
C LEU A 19 6.15 23.30 9.03
N TYR A 20 7.24 23.18 8.30
CA TYR A 20 8.38 24.08 8.33
C TYR A 20 8.63 24.62 6.94
N TYR A 21 9.27 25.76 6.85
CA TYR A 21 9.62 26.37 5.58
C TYR A 21 11.04 26.92 5.59
N ASP A 22 11.62 26.99 4.41
CA ASP A 22 12.78 27.80 4.08
C ASP A 22 12.41 28.71 2.91
N MET A 23 12.78 29.97 2.97
CA MET A 23 12.36 30.99 2.02
C MET A 23 13.55 31.83 1.57
N GLU A 24 13.60 32.13 0.28
CA GLU A 24 14.58 33.02 -0.32
C GLU A 24 13.92 33.97 -1.33
N LEU A 25 14.49 35.17 -1.48
CA LEU A 25 14.11 36.13 -2.53
C LEU A 25 15.35 36.51 -3.30
N TYR A 26 15.33 36.34 -4.61
CA TYR A 26 16.47 36.59 -5.46
C TYR A 26 16.06 37.02 -6.87
N LYS A 27 17.00 37.61 -7.60
CA LYS A 27 16.97 37.75 -9.05
C LYS A 27 18.09 36.92 -9.67
N THR A 28 17.90 36.50 -10.92
CA THR A 28 18.92 35.77 -11.68
C THR A 28 19.47 36.66 -12.80
N ASP A 29 20.76 36.55 -13.07
CA ASP A 29 21.35 37.04 -14.30
C ASP A 29 21.10 36.06 -15.47
N TRP A 30 21.58 36.42 -16.66
CA TRP A 30 21.46 35.57 -17.86
C TRP A 30 22.12 34.19 -17.72
N ASN A 31 23.12 34.08 -16.87
CA ASN A 31 23.83 32.83 -16.62
C ASN A 31 23.22 32.00 -15.49
N GLY A 32 22.11 32.47 -14.89
CA GLY A 32 21.43 31.82 -13.79
C GLY A 32 22.03 32.08 -12.40
N ASN A 33 23.01 33.01 -12.28
CA ASN A 33 23.58 33.34 -10.98
C ASN A 33 22.57 34.14 -10.16
N LYS A 34 22.40 33.75 -8.88
CA LYS A 34 21.46 34.36 -7.96
C LYS A 34 22.07 35.61 -7.30
N THR A 35 21.36 36.72 -7.37
CA THR A 35 21.58 37.89 -6.52
C THR A 35 20.45 37.96 -5.50
N TYR A 36 20.77 37.77 -4.23
CA TYR A 36 19.78 37.68 -3.18
C TYR A 36 19.32 39.04 -2.69
N ALA A 37 18.01 39.22 -2.60
CA ALA A 37 17.34 40.25 -1.81
C ALA A 37 16.92 39.70 -0.42
N LEU A 38 16.70 38.41 -0.30
CA LEU A 38 16.61 37.67 0.95
C LEU A 38 17.37 36.37 0.78
N ARG A 39 18.38 36.12 1.60
CA ARG A 39 19.12 34.86 1.59
C ARG A 39 18.23 33.74 2.15
N PRO A 40 18.52 32.48 1.83
CA PRO A 40 17.80 31.35 2.45
C PRO A 40 17.69 31.52 3.96
N THR A 41 16.47 31.48 4.47
CA THR A 41 16.16 31.76 5.89
C THR A 41 16.52 30.62 6.83
N GLY A 42 16.77 29.44 6.28
CA GLY A 42 16.81 28.20 7.04
C GLY A 42 15.41 27.74 7.45
N GLN A 43 15.35 26.60 8.09
CA GLN A 43 14.08 25.96 8.44
C GLN A 43 13.41 26.62 9.63
N HIS A 44 12.24 27.18 9.41
CA HIS A 44 11.40 27.79 10.44
C HIS A 44 10.02 27.14 10.49
N ALA A 45 9.48 26.95 11.68
CA ALA A 45 8.09 26.50 11.84
C ALA A 45 7.11 27.51 11.27
N LEU A 46 6.05 27.05 10.61
CA LEU A 46 4.92 27.89 10.24
C LEU A 46 4.23 28.42 11.50
N GLN A 47 3.84 29.68 11.46
CA GLN A 47 3.11 30.31 12.56
C GLN A 47 1.61 30.01 12.47
N ALA A 48 0.91 30.26 13.57
CA ALA A 48 -0.56 30.18 13.60
C ALA A 48 -1.16 31.01 12.44
N GLY A 49 -2.18 30.46 11.79
CA GLY A 49 -2.79 31.04 10.60
C GLY A 49 -2.01 30.79 9.32
N ASN A 50 -1.12 29.78 9.32
CA ASN A 50 -0.36 29.34 8.14
C ASN A 50 0.57 30.41 7.55
N LYS A 51 1.13 31.27 8.39
CA LYS A 51 2.01 32.37 7.96
C LYS A 51 3.46 32.06 8.27
N THR A 52 4.33 32.51 7.37
CA THR A 52 5.76 32.59 7.66
C THR A 52 6.01 33.73 8.63
N LYS A 53 7.17 33.76 9.29
CA LYS A 53 7.67 34.96 9.98
C LYS A 53 7.92 36.06 8.97
N PHE A 54 8.01 37.30 9.47
CA PHE A 54 8.54 38.39 8.71
C PHE A 54 10.07 38.29 8.60
N HIS A 55 10.57 38.31 7.38
CA HIS A 55 12.00 38.32 7.09
C HIS A 55 12.38 39.63 6.41
N GLN A 56 13.33 40.35 6.96
CA GLN A 56 13.81 41.60 6.37
C GLN A 56 14.69 41.31 5.15
N SER A 57 14.37 41.95 4.04
CA SER A 57 15.22 41.93 2.86
C SER A 57 16.54 42.64 3.08
N LEU A 58 17.53 42.33 2.26
CA LEU A 58 18.64 43.21 2.00
C LEU A 58 18.12 44.49 1.32
N ASP A 59 18.96 45.50 1.23
CA ASP A 59 18.61 46.73 0.52
C ASP A 59 18.33 46.43 -0.97
N ILE A 60 17.17 46.86 -1.44
CA ILE A 60 16.71 46.59 -2.81
C ILE A 60 16.74 47.95 -3.56
N PRO A 61 17.68 48.12 -4.53
CA PRO A 61 17.85 49.41 -5.20
C PRO A 61 16.73 49.73 -6.20
N ASP A 62 16.11 48.76 -6.81
CA ASP A 62 15.16 48.88 -7.91
C ASP A 62 13.90 47.99 -7.77
N PRO A 63 13.13 48.18 -6.70
CA PRO A 63 12.02 47.23 -6.40
C PRO A 63 10.87 47.33 -7.42
N GLN A 64 10.85 48.32 -8.27
CA GLN A 64 9.71 48.58 -9.15
C GLN A 64 9.86 47.99 -10.56
N GLU A 65 11.06 47.78 -11.01
CA GLU A 65 11.36 47.42 -12.40
C GLU A 65 11.95 46.01 -12.53
N THR A 66 12.65 45.55 -11.51
CA THR A 66 13.30 44.24 -11.52
C THR A 66 12.36 43.15 -11.05
N CYS A 67 12.32 42.08 -11.80
CA CYS A 67 11.62 40.86 -11.38
C CYS A 67 12.43 40.07 -10.36
N TYR A 68 11.79 39.76 -9.25
CA TYR A 68 12.34 38.92 -8.20
C TYR A 68 11.59 37.59 -8.13
N ILE A 69 12.30 36.56 -7.76
CA ILE A 69 11.76 35.22 -7.55
C ILE A 69 11.70 34.99 -6.05
N LEU A 70 10.49 34.88 -5.51
CA LEU A 70 10.28 34.38 -4.17
C LEU A 70 10.14 32.85 -4.25
N SER A 71 10.99 32.16 -3.54
CA SER A 71 11.07 30.72 -3.53
C SER A 71 10.85 30.19 -2.11
N ILE A 72 9.94 29.24 -1.95
CA ILE A 72 9.61 28.64 -0.66
C ILE A 72 9.69 27.12 -0.79
N THR A 73 10.47 26.51 0.09
CA THR A 73 10.50 25.05 0.25
C THR A 73 9.78 24.70 1.54
N ILE A 74 8.86 23.77 1.46
CA ILE A 74 8.09 23.28 2.61
C ILE A 74 8.68 21.95 3.08
N TYR A 75 8.77 21.81 4.39
CA TYR A 75 9.24 20.61 5.08
C TYR A 75 8.23 20.13 6.10
N ARG A 76 8.25 18.84 6.38
CA ARG A 76 7.62 18.23 7.52
C ARG A 76 8.71 17.77 8.48
N LYS A 77 8.54 18.05 9.77
CA LYS A 77 9.47 17.57 10.78
C LYS A 77 9.07 16.17 11.25
N VAL A 78 10.00 15.24 11.19
CA VAL A 78 9.83 13.86 11.68
C VAL A 78 11.01 13.56 12.59
N GLY A 79 10.76 13.50 13.91
CA GLY A 79 11.82 13.38 14.89
C GLY A 79 12.82 14.56 14.83
N ALA A 80 14.06 14.27 14.51
CA ALA A 80 15.12 15.28 14.33
C ALA A 80 15.22 15.79 12.87
N ASP A 81 14.61 15.10 11.91
CA ASP A 81 14.80 15.33 10.50
C ASP A 81 13.73 16.24 9.90
N PHE A 82 14.10 16.92 8.81
CA PHE A 82 13.21 17.75 8.00
C PHE A 82 13.03 17.12 6.62
N ILE A 83 11.87 16.57 6.39
CA ILE A 83 11.53 15.92 5.12
C ILE A 83 10.94 16.98 4.18
N LYS A 84 11.53 17.10 3.01
CA LYS A 84 11.08 18.05 1.99
C LYS A 84 9.75 17.60 1.41
N MET A 85 8.73 18.44 1.51
CA MET A 85 7.36 18.16 1.04
C MET A 85 7.16 18.43 -0.45
N THR A 86 8.04 19.20 -1.05
CA THR A 86 7.99 19.58 -2.46
C THR A 86 9.31 19.23 -3.12
N GLN A 87 9.28 18.55 -4.27
CA GLN A 87 10.52 18.25 -5.01
C GLN A 87 11.24 19.54 -5.43
N ASP A 88 10.46 20.49 -5.98
CA ASP A 88 10.93 21.83 -6.32
C ASP A 88 10.36 22.85 -5.34
N PRO A 89 11.07 23.94 -5.08
CA PRO A 89 10.52 25.07 -4.35
C PRO A 89 9.30 25.64 -5.05
N MET A 90 8.30 26.06 -4.27
CA MET A 90 7.21 26.88 -4.77
C MET A 90 7.78 28.25 -5.12
N THR A 91 7.55 28.72 -6.33
CA THR A 91 8.12 29.98 -6.80
C THR A 91 7.05 30.97 -7.28
N ALA A 92 7.25 32.24 -6.96
CA ALA A 92 6.49 33.36 -7.52
C ALA A 92 7.46 34.32 -8.17
N ILE A 93 7.20 34.70 -9.41
CA ILE A 93 8.07 35.61 -10.20
C ILE A 93 7.29 36.88 -10.53
N THR A 94 7.73 38.00 -10.02
CA THR A 94 7.10 39.28 -10.35
C THR A 94 8.00 40.46 -9.91
N PRO A 95 7.87 41.67 -10.51
CA PRO A 95 8.39 42.89 -9.90
C PRO A 95 7.81 43.07 -8.50
N LEU A 96 8.61 43.53 -7.52
CA LEU A 96 8.13 43.76 -6.16
C LEU A 96 6.95 44.73 -6.12
N LYS A 97 6.93 45.75 -7.01
CA LYS A 97 5.76 46.61 -7.25
C LYS A 97 4.52 45.77 -7.55
N GLY A 98 4.69 44.69 -8.30
CA GLY A 98 3.64 43.71 -8.60
C GLY A 98 3.04 43.10 -7.33
N PHE A 99 3.77 42.86 -6.25
CA PHE A 99 3.26 42.32 -4.98
C PHE A 99 2.40 43.33 -4.19
N LEU A 100 2.47 44.61 -4.49
CA LEU A 100 1.80 45.66 -3.76
C LEU A 100 0.39 46.05 -4.28
N ILE A 101 -0.07 45.58 -5.44
CA ILE A 101 -1.25 46.14 -6.14
C ILE A 101 -2.38 45.16 -6.46
N LYS A 102 -2.19 43.83 -6.57
CA LYS A 102 -3.25 42.86 -6.98
C LYS A 102 -3.01 41.48 -6.42
N ASP A 103 -4.09 40.79 -6.17
CA ASP A 103 -4.09 39.33 -6.07
C ASP A 103 -3.73 38.73 -7.44
N LYS A 104 -2.77 37.83 -7.47
CA LYS A 104 -2.34 37.19 -8.70
C LYS A 104 -2.17 35.71 -8.49
N GLU A 105 -2.84 34.95 -9.34
CA GLU A 105 -2.57 33.52 -9.46
C GLU A 105 -1.28 33.31 -10.24
N TRP A 106 -0.46 32.38 -9.79
CA TRP A 106 0.83 32.11 -10.34
C TRP A 106 1.02 30.68 -10.75
N GLY A 107 1.43 30.55 -11.98
CA GLY A 107 1.92 29.33 -12.54
C GLY A 107 0.86 28.27 -12.75
N PRO A 108 1.21 27.20 -13.44
CA PRO A 108 0.39 26.01 -13.47
C PRO A 108 0.39 25.39 -12.07
N SER A 109 -0.74 24.81 -11.70
CA SER A 109 -0.78 23.88 -10.55
C SER A 109 0.29 22.82 -10.78
N ARG A 110 1.14 22.62 -9.78
CA ARG A 110 2.14 21.56 -9.81
C ARG A 110 1.66 20.40 -9.00
N GLU A 111 1.67 19.25 -9.60
CA GLU A 111 1.42 17.99 -8.92
C GLU A 111 2.76 17.49 -8.35
N PHE A 112 2.85 17.40 -7.04
CA PHE A 112 3.97 16.79 -6.34
C PHE A 112 3.45 15.51 -5.73
N GLU A 113 3.75 14.37 -6.30
CA GLU A 113 3.41 13.05 -5.77
C GLU A 113 2.09 12.98 -5.00
N TYR A 114 1.05 13.48 -5.08
CA TYR A 114 -0.19 13.57 -4.31
C TYR A 114 -0.54 14.96 -3.81
N TYR A 115 0.25 15.97 -4.18
CA TYR A 115 -0.02 17.33 -3.80
C TYR A 115 -0.21 18.18 -5.05
N GLU A 116 -1.32 18.88 -5.13
CA GLU A 116 -1.47 19.99 -6.05
C GLU A 116 -1.02 21.27 -5.35
N THR A 117 -0.06 21.96 -5.91
CA THR A 117 0.38 23.25 -5.42
C THR A 117 -0.09 24.31 -6.38
N THR A 118 -1.01 25.16 -5.92
CA THR A 118 -1.38 26.39 -6.63
C THR A 118 -0.71 27.56 -5.95
N GLN A 119 0.08 28.32 -6.70
CA GLN A 119 0.77 29.49 -6.19
C GLN A 119 -0.12 30.71 -6.41
N GLN A 120 -0.46 31.40 -5.34
CA GLN A 120 -1.19 32.66 -5.38
C GLN A 120 -0.40 33.74 -4.64
N THR A 121 -0.26 34.89 -5.26
CA THR A 121 0.29 36.06 -4.62
C THR A 121 -0.82 37.04 -4.32
N LYS A 122 -1.01 37.39 -3.06
CA LYS A 122 -1.91 38.44 -2.61
C LYS A 122 -1.13 39.67 -2.20
N LYS A 123 -1.57 40.83 -2.64
CA LYS A 123 -1.06 42.12 -2.19
C LYS A 123 -1.87 42.63 -1.02
N SER A 124 -1.18 43.14 -0.02
CA SER A 124 -1.78 43.96 1.00
C SER A 124 -1.35 45.42 0.84
N GLN A 125 -2.16 46.34 1.37
CA GLN A 125 -1.83 47.77 1.41
C GLN A 125 -0.62 48.07 2.31
N GLN A 126 -0.12 47.13 3.08
CA GLN A 126 0.98 47.31 4.03
C GLN A 126 2.24 46.49 3.70
N GLY A 127 2.41 46.01 2.48
CA GLY A 127 3.60 45.30 2.12
C GLY A 127 3.34 44.02 1.35
N GLN A 128 4.23 43.12 1.43
CA GLN A 128 4.43 42.03 0.51
C GLN A 128 3.88 40.73 1.13
N ILE A 129 2.60 40.48 0.93
CA ILE A 129 2.01 39.14 1.24
C ILE A 129 2.05 38.30 -0.02
N ASN A 130 2.74 37.20 0.06
CA ASN A 130 2.71 36.15 -0.95
C ASN A 130 1.92 35.00 -0.38
N THR A 131 0.84 34.64 -1.04
CA THR A 131 0.03 33.46 -0.65
C THR A 131 0.38 32.32 -1.59
N PHE A 132 0.87 31.26 -1.02
CA PHE A 132 1.08 29.98 -1.71
C PHE A 132 0.00 29.02 -1.25
N GLN A 133 -0.64 28.38 -2.20
CA GLN A 133 -1.62 27.35 -1.89
C GLN A 133 -0.97 25.99 -2.06
N LEU A 134 -0.78 25.30 -0.95
CA LEU A 134 -0.42 23.91 -0.91
C LEU A 134 -1.72 23.11 -0.67
N ASN A 135 -2.31 22.60 -1.72
CA ASN A 135 -3.42 21.66 -1.61
C ASN A 135 -2.86 20.26 -1.67
N ILE A 136 -2.95 19.57 -0.57
CA ILE A 136 -2.93 18.13 -0.60
C ILE A 136 -4.22 17.73 -1.30
N SER A 137 -4.15 16.84 -2.29
CA SER A 137 -5.28 16.38 -3.12
C SER A 137 -6.62 16.46 -2.38
N SER A 138 -7.68 16.83 -3.07
CA SER A 138 -9.04 16.88 -2.51
C SER A 138 -9.48 15.55 -1.86
N LYS A 139 -8.76 14.48 -2.13
CA LYS A 139 -8.81 13.19 -1.46
C LYS A 139 -7.40 12.85 -0.99
N PRO A 140 -7.01 13.32 0.21
CA PRO A 140 -5.70 12.97 0.76
C PRO A 140 -5.68 11.47 0.95
N ARG A 141 -4.58 10.86 0.52
CA ARG A 141 -4.35 9.47 0.90
C ARG A 141 -4.35 9.38 2.42
N VAL A 142 -4.82 8.26 2.93
CA VAL A 142 -4.96 8.06 4.38
C VAL A 142 -3.89 7.13 4.96
N PHE A 143 -3.06 6.51 4.10
CA PHE A 143 -1.97 5.64 4.52
C PHE A 143 -0.63 6.36 4.52
N GLU A 144 0.13 6.17 5.59
CA GLU A 144 1.45 6.77 5.78
C GLU A 144 2.31 5.83 6.63
N ALA A 145 3.43 5.35 6.11
CA ALA A 145 4.36 4.53 6.89
C ALA A 145 5.13 5.40 7.91
N GLU A 146 5.28 4.90 9.15
CA GLU A 146 6.00 5.63 10.21
C GLU A 146 7.46 5.89 9.82
N GLU A 147 8.11 4.92 9.19
CA GLU A 147 9.53 4.98 8.81
C GLU A 147 9.80 5.91 7.64
N HIS A 148 8.88 5.95 6.67
CA HIS A 148 8.96 6.76 5.45
C HIS A 148 7.64 7.49 5.22
N PRO A 149 7.43 8.61 5.92
CA PRO A 149 6.16 9.35 5.86
C PRO A 149 5.97 10.07 4.53
N ILE A 150 4.83 10.74 4.41
CA ILE A 150 4.47 11.55 3.25
C ILE A 150 5.59 12.53 2.88
N GLY A 151 6.04 12.49 1.63
CA GLY A 151 7.12 13.33 1.10
C GLY A 151 8.52 12.69 1.16
N ASP A 152 8.65 11.52 1.79
CA ASP A 152 9.88 10.74 1.71
C ASP A 152 9.98 10.04 0.35
N THR A 153 11.19 9.96 -0.20
CA THR A 153 11.47 9.28 -1.47
C THR A 153 11.23 7.77 -1.41
N LEU A 154 11.28 7.18 -0.21
CA LEU A 154 11.01 5.77 0.04
C LEU A 154 9.58 5.49 0.49
N ASP A 155 8.74 6.52 0.59
CA ASP A 155 7.33 6.39 0.95
C ASP A 155 6.64 5.29 0.14
N PRO A 156 6.13 4.21 0.79
CA PRO A 156 5.56 3.08 0.08
C PRO A 156 4.18 3.37 -0.52
N PHE A 157 3.46 4.35 0.03
CA PHE A 157 2.08 4.66 -0.36
C PHE A 157 1.99 5.81 -1.37
N THR A 158 3.08 6.18 -2.06
CA THR A 158 3.01 7.17 -3.13
C THR A 158 2.08 6.66 -4.26
N LYS A 159 1.36 7.58 -4.92
CA LYS A 159 0.45 7.23 -6.04
C LYS A 159 1.16 6.47 -7.12
N GLN A 160 2.35 6.95 -7.47
CA GLN A 160 3.15 6.30 -8.49
C GLN A 160 3.47 4.86 -8.11
N ARG A 161 3.88 4.59 -6.86
CA ARG A 161 4.16 3.22 -6.40
C ARG A 161 2.91 2.36 -6.39
N VAL A 162 1.81 2.88 -5.85
CA VAL A 162 0.53 2.15 -5.81
C VAL A 162 0.03 1.84 -7.22
N GLU A 163 0.12 2.80 -8.15
CA GLU A 163 -0.25 2.60 -9.56
C GLU A 163 0.69 1.61 -10.26
N ASP A 164 1.99 1.65 -10.01
CA ASP A 164 2.96 0.70 -10.57
C ASP A 164 2.73 -0.72 -10.03
N GLU A 165 2.47 -0.87 -8.73
CA GLU A 165 2.10 -2.15 -8.13
C GLU A 165 0.79 -2.68 -8.71
N LEU A 166 -0.22 -1.82 -8.83
CA LEU A 166 -1.51 -2.18 -9.42
C LEU A 166 -1.35 -2.58 -10.89
N LYS A 167 -0.56 -1.86 -11.66
CA LYS A 167 -0.26 -2.20 -13.05
C LYS A 167 0.38 -3.58 -13.16
N VAL A 168 1.37 -3.89 -12.33
CA VAL A 168 1.98 -5.22 -12.30
C VAL A 168 0.93 -6.29 -11.98
N ARG A 169 0.09 -6.02 -10.96
CA ARG A 169 -0.97 -6.92 -10.52
C ARG A 169 -1.99 -7.24 -11.62
N MET A 170 -2.27 -6.25 -12.48
CA MET A 170 -3.27 -6.38 -13.54
C MET A 170 -2.71 -6.88 -14.88
N THR A 171 -1.41 -6.74 -15.14
CA THR A 171 -0.84 -7.00 -16.47
C THR A 171 0.16 -8.14 -16.54
N ARG A 172 0.80 -8.51 -15.42
CA ARG A 172 1.77 -9.60 -15.43
C ARG A 172 1.07 -10.97 -15.35
N PRO A 173 1.41 -11.89 -16.23
CA PRO A 173 1.02 -13.29 -16.03
C PRO A 173 1.74 -13.86 -14.81
N ALA A 174 1.10 -14.83 -14.14
CA ALA A 174 1.76 -15.60 -13.12
C ALA A 174 3.05 -16.24 -13.66
N LEU A 175 4.11 -16.22 -12.87
CA LEU A 175 5.37 -16.85 -13.26
C LEU A 175 5.17 -18.37 -13.31
N SER A 176 5.75 -19.02 -14.30
CA SER A 176 5.75 -20.48 -14.37
C SER A 176 6.68 -21.09 -13.32
N HIS A 177 6.44 -22.35 -12.95
CA HIS A 177 7.30 -23.07 -12.01
C HIS A 177 8.80 -23.00 -12.40
N ASN A 178 9.12 -23.22 -13.68
CA ASN A 178 10.50 -23.16 -14.17
C ASN A 178 11.13 -21.76 -14.04
N GLN A 179 10.35 -20.70 -14.24
CA GLN A 179 10.83 -19.33 -14.04
C GLN A 179 11.11 -19.02 -12.57
N LEU A 180 10.34 -19.63 -11.67
CA LEU A 180 10.51 -19.43 -10.23
C LEU A 180 11.68 -20.21 -9.63
N GLN A 181 11.96 -21.41 -10.13
CA GLN A 181 13.09 -22.23 -9.65
C GLN A 181 14.46 -21.59 -9.86
N VAL A 182 14.62 -20.79 -10.91
CA VAL A 182 15.88 -20.10 -11.21
C VAL A 182 16.06 -18.78 -10.45
N ILE A 183 15.03 -18.33 -9.72
CA ILE A 183 15.07 -17.07 -8.96
C ILE A 183 15.25 -17.39 -7.48
N PRO A 184 16.34 -16.94 -6.84
CA PRO A 184 16.50 -17.09 -5.40
C PRO A 184 15.28 -16.56 -4.63
N TYR A 185 14.85 -17.26 -3.60
CA TYR A 185 13.70 -16.84 -2.78
C TYR A 185 13.86 -15.44 -2.19
N SER A 186 15.09 -15.05 -1.84
CA SER A 186 15.43 -13.69 -1.42
C SER A 186 15.08 -12.63 -2.47
N ASP A 187 15.22 -12.97 -3.76
CA ASP A 187 14.95 -12.04 -4.85
C ASP A 187 13.48 -12.02 -5.23
N ILE A 188 12.75 -13.13 -5.01
CA ILE A 188 11.29 -13.16 -5.19
C ILE A 188 10.60 -12.21 -4.22
N ARG A 189 11.10 -12.13 -2.98
CA ARG A 189 10.56 -11.20 -1.97
C ARG A 189 10.70 -9.72 -2.35
N LYS A 190 11.66 -9.40 -3.20
CA LYS A 190 11.93 -8.05 -3.71
C LYS A 190 11.07 -7.68 -4.92
N ARG A 191 10.30 -8.61 -5.47
CA ARG A 191 9.53 -8.40 -6.70
C ARG A 191 8.08 -8.12 -6.38
N LEU A 192 7.52 -7.22 -7.15
CA LEU A 192 6.08 -7.08 -7.26
C LEU A 192 5.53 -8.32 -7.98
N LEU A 193 4.72 -9.10 -7.28
CA LEU A 193 4.12 -10.32 -7.81
C LEU A 193 2.77 -10.03 -8.47
N PRO A 194 2.35 -10.85 -9.45
CA PRO A 194 1.10 -10.66 -10.17
C PRO A 194 -0.15 -11.02 -9.35
N CYS A 195 0.01 -11.66 -8.20
CA CYS A 195 -1.09 -12.04 -7.32
C CYS A 195 -0.87 -11.47 -5.91
N PRO A 196 -1.94 -11.33 -5.09
CA PRO A 196 -1.84 -10.87 -3.71
C PRO A 196 -0.81 -11.67 -2.91
N ASN A 197 0.13 -10.97 -2.28
CA ASN A 197 1.25 -11.61 -1.59
C ASN A 197 1.35 -11.17 -0.13
N GLN A 198 0.96 -12.06 0.78
CA GLN A 198 1.13 -11.83 2.22
C GLN A 198 2.58 -11.80 2.68
N ASN A 199 3.53 -12.28 1.85
CA ASN A 199 4.93 -12.46 2.21
C ASN A 199 5.07 -13.28 3.51
N ARG A 200 5.67 -12.72 4.57
CA ARG A 200 5.82 -13.37 5.88
C ARG A 200 4.76 -12.98 6.90
N SER A 201 3.80 -12.14 6.50
CA SER A 201 2.69 -11.75 7.39
C SER A 201 1.67 -12.86 7.58
N MET A 202 0.77 -12.67 8.55
CA MET A 202 -0.29 -13.64 8.86
C MET A 202 -1.60 -13.37 8.10
N PHE A 203 -1.48 -12.96 6.84
CA PHE A 203 -2.61 -12.57 5.99
C PHE A 203 -3.01 -13.65 4.96
N CYS A 204 -2.82 -14.94 5.26
CA CYS A 204 -3.15 -16.00 4.30
C CYS A 204 -4.64 -16.04 3.92
N GLY A 205 -5.56 -15.84 4.88
CA GLY A 205 -6.98 -15.75 4.59
C GLY A 205 -7.33 -14.54 3.72
N PRO A 206 -6.98 -13.31 4.11
CA PRO A 206 -7.14 -12.14 3.25
C PRO A 206 -6.49 -12.30 1.88
N SER A 207 -5.28 -12.89 1.80
CA SER A 207 -4.59 -13.14 0.53
C SER A 207 -5.38 -14.07 -0.38
N ALA A 208 -5.92 -15.18 0.14
CA ALA A 208 -6.77 -16.11 -0.60
C ALA A 208 -8.05 -15.42 -1.08
N PHE A 209 -8.69 -14.62 -0.22
CA PHE A 209 -9.89 -13.87 -0.57
C PHE A 209 -9.64 -12.86 -1.70
N PHE A 210 -8.63 -11.99 -1.57
CA PHE A 210 -8.32 -10.99 -2.60
C PHE A 210 -7.80 -11.60 -3.89
N TYR A 211 -7.16 -12.77 -3.82
CA TYR A 211 -6.83 -13.53 -5.01
C TYR A 211 -8.08 -13.92 -5.80
N CYS A 212 -9.09 -14.46 -5.13
CA CYS A 212 -10.36 -14.81 -5.78
C CYS A 212 -11.07 -13.58 -6.37
N ILE A 213 -11.10 -12.44 -5.65
CA ILE A 213 -11.63 -11.16 -6.19
C ILE A 213 -10.86 -10.72 -7.43
N GLN A 214 -9.54 -10.77 -7.40
CA GLN A 214 -8.71 -10.39 -8.55
C GLN A 214 -8.99 -11.25 -9.78
N GLN A 215 -9.21 -12.56 -9.58
CA GLN A 215 -9.50 -13.48 -10.70
C GLN A 215 -10.88 -13.26 -11.30
N ASP A 216 -11.88 -13.02 -10.47
CA ASP A 216 -13.26 -12.92 -10.92
C ASP A 216 -13.64 -11.50 -11.35
N ARG A 217 -13.23 -10.51 -10.58
CA ARG A 217 -13.61 -9.10 -10.71
C ARG A 217 -12.38 -8.19 -10.58
N PRO A 218 -11.50 -8.22 -11.59
CA PRO A 218 -10.32 -7.35 -11.60
C PRO A 218 -10.68 -5.85 -11.57
N ASP A 219 -11.85 -5.48 -12.07
CA ASP A 219 -12.41 -4.13 -11.98
C ASP A 219 -12.69 -3.72 -10.51
N ILE A 220 -13.35 -4.58 -9.75
CA ILE A 220 -13.59 -4.37 -8.32
C ILE A 220 -12.27 -4.35 -7.55
N TYR A 221 -11.33 -5.25 -7.88
CA TYR A 221 -10.02 -5.27 -7.24
C TYR A 221 -9.24 -3.95 -7.44
N GLN A 222 -9.32 -3.35 -8.62
CA GLN A 222 -8.72 -2.04 -8.88
C GLN A 222 -9.43 -0.92 -8.13
N GLN A 223 -10.77 -0.93 -8.14
CA GLN A 223 -11.58 0.09 -7.48
C GLN A 223 -11.33 0.10 -5.97
N LEU A 224 -11.34 -1.06 -5.32
CA LEU A 224 -11.14 -1.15 -3.87
C LEU A 224 -9.77 -0.63 -3.43
N ILE A 225 -8.71 -0.86 -4.22
CA ILE A 225 -7.38 -0.34 -3.90
C ILE A 225 -7.37 1.19 -3.96
N LYS A 226 -8.01 1.79 -4.96
CA LYS A 226 -8.12 3.25 -5.08
C LYS A 226 -8.93 3.85 -3.94
N GLU A 227 -10.08 3.25 -3.62
CA GLU A 227 -10.93 3.72 -2.53
C GLU A 227 -10.23 3.63 -1.16
N LEU A 228 -9.59 2.49 -0.86
CA LEU A 228 -8.79 2.33 0.35
C LEU A 228 -7.68 3.38 0.41
N TRP A 229 -6.95 3.57 -0.67
CA TRP A 229 -5.88 4.56 -0.73
C TRP A 229 -6.39 5.99 -0.48
N GLU A 230 -7.54 6.37 -1.06
CA GLU A 230 -8.12 7.70 -0.96
C GLU A 230 -8.81 7.96 0.39
N THR A 231 -9.53 6.97 0.91
CA THR A 231 -10.45 7.17 2.05
C THR A 231 -10.20 6.24 3.23
N GLY A 232 -9.45 5.16 3.04
CA GLY A 232 -9.29 4.08 4.03
C GLY A 232 -10.50 3.17 4.14
N GLU A 233 -11.48 3.32 3.26
CA GLU A 233 -12.73 2.56 3.26
C GLU A 233 -13.06 2.08 1.86
N THR A 234 -13.65 0.89 1.77
CA THR A 234 -14.25 0.36 0.53
C THR A 234 -15.36 -0.62 0.83
N LYS A 235 -16.10 -1.03 -0.20
CA LYS A 235 -17.18 -2.00 -0.06
C LYS A 235 -17.21 -2.95 -1.25
N ILE A 236 -17.35 -4.26 -0.96
CA ILE A 236 -17.53 -5.31 -1.96
C ILE A 236 -18.85 -6.03 -1.63
N GLY A 237 -19.86 -5.88 -2.48
CA GLY A 237 -21.20 -6.38 -2.14
C GLY A 237 -21.72 -5.73 -0.85
N SER A 238 -21.94 -6.51 0.20
CA SER A 238 -22.28 -6.02 1.55
C SER A 238 -21.06 -5.95 2.49
N LEU A 239 -19.90 -6.51 2.10
CA LEU A 239 -18.68 -6.47 2.90
C LEU A 239 -18.11 -5.06 2.93
N LYS A 240 -18.17 -4.42 4.09
CA LYS A 240 -17.50 -3.14 4.35
C LYS A 240 -16.08 -3.43 4.85
N ILE A 241 -15.11 -2.78 4.28
CA ILE A 241 -13.68 -2.85 4.68
C ILE A 241 -13.25 -1.45 5.09
N GLU A 242 -12.73 -1.31 6.30
CA GLU A 242 -12.33 -0.02 6.87
C GLU A 242 -11.01 -0.18 7.62
N ALA A 243 -10.02 0.62 7.25
CA ALA A 243 -8.74 0.68 7.94
C ALA A 243 -8.83 1.58 9.16
N ASP A 244 -8.46 1.09 10.33
CA ASP A 244 -8.26 1.93 11.51
C ASP A 244 -6.93 2.70 11.45
N ASN A 245 -6.66 3.52 12.44
CA ASN A 245 -5.43 4.30 12.51
C ASN A 245 -4.18 3.42 12.58
N SER A 246 -4.24 2.24 13.16
CA SER A 246 -3.09 1.35 13.26
C SER A 246 -2.69 0.78 11.90
N VAL A 247 -3.68 0.51 11.06
CA VAL A 247 -3.48 0.05 9.68
C VAL A 247 -3.08 1.21 8.75
N ARG A 248 -3.65 2.39 8.98
CA ARG A 248 -3.33 3.61 8.20
C ARG A 248 -1.91 4.10 8.45
N TYR A 249 -1.38 3.90 9.66
CA TYR A 249 -0.04 4.32 10.07
C TYR A 249 0.84 3.11 10.44
N PRO A 250 1.15 2.24 9.46
CA PRO A 250 1.92 1.03 9.75
C PRO A 250 3.34 1.34 10.19
N LYS A 251 3.82 0.45 11.07
CA LYS A 251 5.21 0.42 11.56
C LYS A 251 5.96 -0.71 10.91
N GLU A 252 7.29 -0.61 10.88
CA GLU A 252 8.18 -1.68 10.43
C GLU A 252 7.83 -2.25 9.04
N MET A 253 7.41 -1.38 8.12
CA MET A 253 7.14 -1.76 6.73
C MET A 253 8.38 -2.25 5.99
N PHE A 254 9.58 -1.87 6.46
CA PHE A 254 10.85 -2.21 5.85
C PHE A 254 11.62 -3.23 6.69
N ASP A 255 12.43 -4.03 6.04
CA ASP A 255 13.38 -4.92 6.70
C ASP A 255 14.72 -4.19 6.97
N GLU A 256 15.64 -4.87 7.65
CA GLU A 256 16.97 -4.37 7.98
C GLU A 256 17.83 -3.92 6.77
N ASN A 257 17.45 -4.36 5.56
CA ASN A 257 18.10 -3.99 4.31
C ASN A 257 17.37 -2.87 3.56
N GLY A 258 16.33 -2.27 4.15
CA GLY A 258 15.51 -1.24 3.52
C GLY A 258 14.56 -1.75 2.43
N TRP A 259 14.20 -3.04 2.43
CA TRP A 259 13.23 -3.62 1.51
C TRP A 259 11.85 -3.71 2.15
N LEU A 260 10.82 -3.39 1.36
CA LEU A 260 9.44 -3.57 1.80
C LEU A 260 9.17 -5.03 2.20
N LYS A 261 8.68 -5.24 3.42
CA LYS A 261 8.22 -6.55 3.92
C LYS A 261 6.95 -7.00 3.24
N ILE A 262 6.12 -6.08 2.78
CA ILE A 262 4.87 -6.30 2.05
C ILE A 262 4.64 -5.13 1.10
N SER A 263 4.03 -5.37 -0.06
CA SER A 263 3.70 -4.29 -1.00
C SER A 263 2.64 -3.34 -0.43
N ALA A 264 2.61 -2.10 -0.90
CA ALA A 264 1.63 -1.13 -0.42
C ALA A 264 0.18 -1.59 -0.66
N ILE A 265 -0.12 -2.10 -1.86
CA ILE A 265 -1.47 -2.58 -2.18
C ILE A 265 -1.85 -3.82 -1.35
N ASP A 266 -0.91 -4.70 -1.07
CA ASP A 266 -1.16 -5.89 -0.24
C ASP A 266 -1.38 -5.50 1.22
N TRP A 267 -0.63 -4.53 1.74
CA TRP A 267 -0.88 -3.98 3.07
C TRP A 267 -2.26 -3.33 3.16
N MET A 268 -2.56 -2.38 2.26
CA MET A 268 -3.84 -1.66 2.26
C MET A 268 -5.04 -2.61 2.19
N THR A 269 -4.96 -3.65 1.37
CA THR A 269 -6.08 -4.60 1.21
C THR A 269 -6.16 -5.58 2.38
N MET A 270 -5.09 -6.31 2.65
CA MET A 270 -5.10 -7.44 3.59
C MET A 270 -5.18 -7.00 5.04
N ALA A 271 -4.44 -5.94 5.41
CA ALA A 271 -4.47 -5.43 6.77
C ALA A 271 -5.82 -4.79 7.08
N SER A 272 -6.39 -3.99 6.15
CA SER A 272 -7.71 -3.37 6.35
C SER A 272 -8.82 -4.41 6.48
N LEU A 273 -8.82 -5.46 5.62
CA LEU A 273 -9.81 -6.55 5.74
C LEU A 273 -9.66 -7.29 7.07
N ARG A 274 -8.43 -7.56 7.49
CA ARG A 274 -8.16 -8.24 8.74
C ARG A 274 -8.57 -7.41 9.95
N ASP A 275 -8.33 -6.11 9.89
CA ASP A 275 -8.67 -5.15 10.93
C ASP A 275 -10.17 -5.00 11.12
N THR A 276 -10.94 -4.97 10.03
CA THR A 276 -12.41 -4.89 10.06
C THR A 276 -13.04 -6.00 10.92
N GLU A 277 -12.39 -7.17 11.05
CA GLU A 277 -12.87 -8.27 11.89
C GLU A 277 -12.28 -8.26 13.31
N ASN A 278 -11.32 -7.38 13.58
CA ASN A 278 -10.75 -7.24 14.91
C ASN A 278 -11.68 -6.37 15.79
N THR A 279 -12.36 -6.98 16.72
CA THR A 279 -13.23 -6.30 17.70
C THR A 279 -12.44 -5.50 18.77
N GLY A 280 -11.40 -4.76 18.38
CA GLY A 280 -10.70 -3.81 19.25
C GLY A 280 -9.68 -4.41 20.24
N LEU A 281 -9.45 -5.71 20.24
CA LEU A 281 -8.49 -6.34 21.17
C LEU A 281 -7.05 -6.47 20.63
N PHE A 282 -6.86 -6.36 19.30
CA PHE A 282 -5.56 -6.53 18.66
C PHE A 282 -5.39 -5.54 17.52
N SER A 283 -4.49 -4.60 17.69
CA SER A 283 -4.12 -3.63 16.66
C SER A 283 -3.11 -4.24 15.67
N ILE A 284 -3.37 -4.10 14.38
CA ILE A 284 -2.47 -4.54 13.30
C ILE A 284 -1.72 -3.31 12.81
N ASN A 285 -0.50 -3.11 13.25
CA ASN A 285 0.31 -1.94 12.89
C ASN A 285 1.64 -2.29 12.23
N SER A 286 1.95 -3.58 12.04
CA SER A 286 3.20 -4.01 11.44
C SER A 286 2.99 -5.28 10.63
N PRO A 287 3.64 -5.43 9.45
CA PRO A 287 3.67 -6.68 8.69
C PRO A 287 4.54 -7.76 9.35
N SER A 288 5.34 -7.39 10.35
CA SER A 288 6.14 -8.35 11.11
C SER A 288 5.25 -9.24 11.97
N PRO A 289 5.55 -10.54 12.12
CA PRO A 289 4.85 -11.40 13.08
C PRO A 289 5.28 -10.96 14.49
N GLY A 290 4.78 -9.81 14.94
CA GLY A 290 4.97 -9.34 16.31
C GLY A 290 4.28 -10.25 17.29
N PHE A 291 4.33 -9.92 18.57
CA PHE A 291 3.85 -10.56 19.80
C PHE A 291 2.57 -11.45 19.76
N LEU A 292 1.87 -11.55 18.63
CA LEU A 292 0.72 -12.44 18.36
C LEU A 292 1.07 -13.94 18.41
N TRP A 293 2.32 -14.28 18.70
CA TRP A 293 2.78 -15.68 18.80
C TRP A 293 2.06 -16.50 19.87
N TRP A 294 1.48 -15.84 20.86
CA TRP A 294 0.77 -16.50 21.96
C TRP A 294 -0.71 -16.79 21.69
N ASN A 295 -1.27 -16.24 20.63
CA ASN A 295 -2.65 -16.46 20.23
C ASN A 295 -2.74 -16.96 18.78
N TRP A 296 -2.28 -18.19 18.54
CA TRP A 296 -2.40 -18.83 17.22
C TRP A 296 -3.87 -18.83 16.70
N ALA A 297 -4.86 -18.89 17.59
CA ALA A 297 -6.28 -18.75 17.25
C ALA A 297 -6.64 -17.35 16.70
N GLY A 298 -5.88 -16.30 17.03
CA GLY A 298 -6.06 -14.97 16.49
C GLY A 298 -5.24 -14.67 15.24
N ALA A 299 -4.22 -15.50 14.95
CA ALA A 299 -3.30 -15.30 13.85
C ALA A 299 -3.81 -15.88 12.52
N VAL A 300 -4.50 -17.02 12.58
CA VAL A 300 -5.12 -17.65 11.40
C VAL A 300 -6.54 -17.14 11.23
N THR A 301 -6.89 -16.72 10.01
CA THR A 301 -8.29 -16.39 9.69
C THR A 301 -9.15 -17.62 9.92
N MET A 302 -10.07 -17.53 10.87
CA MET A 302 -11.02 -18.63 11.14
C MET A 302 -11.89 -18.87 9.90
N TRP A 303 -12.25 -20.13 9.64
CA TRP A 303 -13.05 -20.49 8.47
C TRP A 303 -14.41 -19.79 8.41
N GLY A 304 -15.06 -19.53 9.55
CA GLY A 304 -16.32 -18.79 9.60
C GLY A 304 -16.16 -17.32 9.20
N VAL A 305 -15.02 -16.71 9.51
CA VAL A 305 -14.69 -15.34 9.08
C VAL A 305 -14.44 -15.30 7.58
N LEU A 306 -13.66 -16.25 7.06
CA LEU A 306 -13.41 -16.37 5.62
C LEU A 306 -14.71 -16.62 4.86
N GLU A 307 -15.57 -17.52 5.34
CA GLU A 307 -16.90 -17.75 4.78
C GLU A 307 -17.77 -16.49 4.75
N LYS A 308 -17.77 -15.73 5.84
CA LYS A 308 -18.49 -14.46 5.93
C LYS A 308 -18.03 -13.49 4.83
N TRP A 309 -16.72 -13.30 4.64
CA TRP A 309 -16.19 -12.40 3.61
C TRP A 309 -16.66 -12.78 2.21
N PHE A 310 -16.57 -14.07 1.85
CA PHE A 310 -17.02 -14.54 0.54
C PHE A 310 -18.51 -14.30 0.34
N LYS A 311 -19.33 -14.60 1.33
CA LYS A 311 -20.80 -14.40 1.26
C LYS A 311 -21.16 -12.91 1.15
N GLU A 312 -20.56 -12.08 1.96
CA GLU A 312 -20.82 -10.63 1.94
C GLU A 312 -20.34 -9.97 0.65
N ALA A 313 -19.28 -10.50 0.02
CA ALA A 313 -18.82 -10.09 -1.30
C ALA A 313 -19.70 -10.61 -2.45
N GLY A 314 -20.70 -11.45 -2.17
CA GLY A 314 -21.70 -11.91 -3.13
C GLY A 314 -21.52 -13.35 -3.61
N ALA A 315 -20.46 -14.07 -3.19
CA ALA A 315 -20.30 -15.48 -3.54
C ALA A 315 -21.26 -16.37 -2.71
N THR A 316 -21.66 -17.49 -3.28
CA THR A 316 -22.47 -18.50 -2.60
C THR A 316 -21.58 -19.64 -2.12
N LYS A 317 -21.68 -20.02 -0.84
CA LYS A 317 -21.03 -21.25 -0.36
C LYS A 317 -21.75 -22.47 -0.93
N VAL A 318 -21.02 -23.31 -1.64
CA VAL A 318 -21.54 -24.51 -2.31
C VAL A 318 -21.27 -25.77 -1.49
N TYR A 319 -20.11 -25.80 -0.83
CA TYR A 319 -19.68 -26.96 -0.04
C TYR A 319 -18.75 -26.55 1.09
N ASP A 320 -18.68 -27.37 2.13
CA ASP A 320 -17.83 -27.16 3.30
C ASP A 320 -17.54 -28.53 3.95
N ASN A 321 -16.28 -28.85 4.10
CA ASN A 321 -15.83 -29.99 4.88
C ASN A 321 -14.64 -29.65 5.80
N ILE A 322 -14.51 -28.36 6.16
CA ILE A 322 -13.49 -27.94 7.13
C ILE A 322 -13.70 -28.68 8.44
N SER A 323 -12.63 -29.24 8.95
CA SER A 323 -12.62 -29.99 10.21
C SER A 323 -11.35 -29.68 11.00
N ILE A 324 -11.44 -29.77 12.32
CA ILE A 324 -10.26 -29.72 13.21
C ILE A 324 -9.43 -31.00 13.03
N ALA A 325 -10.10 -32.09 12.65
CA ALA A 325 -9.44 -33.35 12.28
C ALA A 325 -8.92 -33.28 10.85
N HIS A 326 -7.95 -34.13 10.54
CA HIS A 326 -7.42 -34.26 9.19
C HIS A 326 -8.49 -34.74 8.20
N SER A 327 -8.33 -34.34 6.94
CA SER A 327 -9.19 -34.79 5.85
C SER A 327 -9.01 -36.27 5.57
N ASN A 328 -10.07 -36.90 5.14
CA ASN A 328 -10.03 -38.27 4.57
C ASN A 328 -10.03 -38.22 3.04
N LEU A 329 -9.82 -39.37 2.41
CA LEU A 329 -9.72 -39.46 0.96
C LEU A 329 -11.03 -39.09 0.25
N GLN A 330 -12.18 -39.44 0.84
CA GLN A 330 -13.50 -39.10 0.30
C GLN A 330 -13.72 -37.59 0.28
N ASP A 331 -13.31 -36.89 1.36
CA ASP A 331 -13.41 -35.42 1.47
C ASP A 331 -12.61 -34.74 0.37
N ILE A 332 -11.38 -35.18 0.12
CA ILE A 332 -10.50 -34.64 -0.92
C ILE A 332 -11.04 -34.93 -2.33
N CYS A 333 -11.56 -36.13 -2.56
CA CYS A 333 -12.22 -36.46 -3.84
C CYS A 333 -13.46 -35.59 -4.08
N THR A 334 -14.17 -35.22 -3.02
CA THR A 334 -15.30 -34.30 -3.10
C THR A 334 -14.83 -32.91 -3.47
N LEU A 335 -13.77 -32.37 -2.84
CA LEU A 335 -13.17 -31.09 -3.21
C LEU A 335 -12.67 -31.12 -4.67
N ASN A 336 -12.06 -32.22 -5.12
CA ASN A 336 -11.66 -32.41 -6.53
C ASN A 336 -12.82 -32.25 -7.52
N ASN A 337 -14.03 -32.70 -7.15
CA ASN A 337 -15.22 -32.56 -8.02
C ASN A 337 -15.63 -31.07 -8.15
N TYR A 338 -15.38 -30.27 -7.13
CA TYR A 338 -15.66 -28.83 -7.15
C TYR A 338 -14.52 -27.99 -7.75
N ALA A 339 -13.31 -28.54 -7.91
CA ALA A 339 -12.18 -27.84 -8.55
C ALA A 339 -12.45 -27.69 -10.06
N THR A 340 -13.27 -26.71 -10.40
CA THR A 340 -13.74 -26.37 -11.76
C THR A 340 -13.65 -24.86 -11.97
N PRO A 341 -13.67 -24.38 -13.21
CA PRO A 341 -13.64 -22.95 -13.51
C PRO A 341 -14.78 -22.12 -12.87
N ASN A 342 -15.84 -22.75 -12.43
CA ASN A 342 -17.03 -22.08 -11.87
C ASN A 342 -16.95 -21.88 -10.34
N ASN A 343 -15.96 -22.45 -9.69
CA ASN A 343 -15.86 -22.45 -8.24
C ASN A 343 -14.45 -22.05 -7.79
N HIS A 344 -14.37 -21.54 -6.57
CA HIS A 344 -13.16 -21.45 -5.79
C HIS A 344 -13.15 -22.54 -4.72
N VAL A 345 -12.11 -23.36 -4.70
CA VAL A 345 -11.83 -24.30 -3.61
C VAL A 345 -10.75 -23.69 -2.73
N VAL A 346 -11.10 -23.30 -1.53
CA VAL A 346 -10.21 -22.66 -0.58
C VAL A 346 -9.95 -23.61 0.59
N SER A 347 -8.74 -24.12 0.69
CA SER A 347 -8.40 -25.17 1.68
C SER A 347 -7.48 -24.65 2.78
N LEU A 348 -7.70 -25.16 3.98
CA LEU A 348 -6.81 -24.97 5.12
C LEU A 348 -5.82 -26.12 5.19
N ILE A 349 -4.53 -25.81 5.20
CA ILE A 349 -3.44 -26.77 5.18
C ILE A 349 -2.34 -26.42 6.17
N ARG A 350 -1.46 -27.38 6.45
CA ARG A 350 -0.16 -27.08 7.07
C ARG A 350 0.81 -26.58 5.99
N ALA A 351 1.36 -25.39 6.18
CA ALA A 351 2.27 -24.76 5.22
C ALA A 351 3.53 -25.61 4.91
N GLY A 352 3.91 -26.50 5.84
CA GLY A 352 5.07 -27.39 5.69
C GLY A 352 4.98 -28.40 4.55
N MET A 353 3.78 -28.61 3.97
CA MET A 353 3.66 -29.47 2.79
C MET A 353 3.92 -28.77 1.46
N LEU A 354 4.12 -27.47 1.49
CA LEU A 354 4.50 -26.69 0.32
C LEU A 354 6.03 -26.67 0.17
N SER A 355 6.52 -26.77 -1.05
CA SER A 355 7.96 -26.80 -1.37
C SER A 355 8.75 -25.59 -0.82
N ARG A 356 8.07 -24.47 -0.59
CA ARG A 356 8.63 -23.26 0.01
C ARG A 356 8.28 -23.08 1.49
N GLY A 357 7.51 -23.99 2.05
CA GLY A 357 7.05 -23.96 3.45
C GLY A 357 8.00 -24.67 4.43
N ALA A 358 9.19 -25.04 4.03
CA ALA A 358 10.16 -25.79 4.84
C ALA A 358 10.29 -25.20 6.25
N ASN A 359 10.12 -26.04 7.27
CA ASN A 359 10.14 -25.75 8.71
C ASN A 359 8.85 -25.20 9.33
N ALA A 360 7.72 -25.16 8.63
CA ALA A 360 6.45 -24.69 9.17
C ALA A 360 5.45 -25.83 9.44
N LEU A 361 5.88 -26.91 10.05
CA LEU A 361 5.04 -28.07 10.43
C LEU A 361 3.87 -27.73 11.37
N THR A 362 3.84 -26.51 11.91
CA THR A 362 2.88 -26.07 12.92
C THR A 362 1.99 -24.91 12.47
N LYS A 363 2.14 -24.38 11.23
CA LYS A 363 1.38 -23.21 10.79
C LYS A 363 0.30 -23.61 9.80
N ASP A 364 -0.95 -23.37 10.16
CA ASP A 364 -2.09 -23.50 9.26
C ASP A 364 -2.04 -22.37 8.21
N HIS A 365 -2.37 -22.71 6.98
CA HIS A 365 -2.25 -21.83 5.84
C HIS A 365 -3.41 -21.98 4.88
N TRP A 366 -3.98 -20.88 4.42
CA TRP A 366 -5.02 -20.87 3.42
C TRP A 366 -4.42 -20.85 2.02
N ILE A 367 -4.91 -21.76 1.17
CA ILE A 367 -4.57 -21.87 -0.25
C ILE A 367 -5.82 -21.85 -1.11
N VAL A 368 -5.69 -21.50 -2.39
CA VAL A 368 -6.77 -21.65 -3.38
C VAL A 368 -6.34 -22.66 -4.44
N TRP A 369 -7.18 -23.63 -4.70
CA TRP A 369 -6.91 -24.64 -5.72
C TRP A 369 -7.18 -24.06 -7.11
N GLU A 370 -6.22 -24.26 -8.02
CA GLU A 370 -6.31 -23.82 -9.42
C GLU A 370 -6.49 -24.99 -10.39
N ASP A 371 -6.38 -26.19 -9.89
CA ASP A 371 -6.66 -27.43 -10.61
C ASP A 371 -7.04 -28.52 -9.60
N LYS A 372 -7.38 -29.69 -10.09
CA LYS A 372 -7.61 -30.91 -9.28
C LYS A 372 -6.32 -31.40 -8.66
N LEU A 373 -6.41 -31.98 -7.47
CA LEU A 373 -5.32 -32.78 -6.92
C LEU A 373 -5.11 -34.01 -7.82
N LYS A 374 -3.90 -34.20 -8.30
CA LYS A 374 -3.51 -35.22 -9.28
C LYS A 374 -2.30 -36.01 -8.78
N LEU A 375 -2.12 -37.21 -9.34
CA LEU A 375 -0.86 -37.91 -9.28
C LEU A 375 0.20 -37.20 -10.15
N LEU A 376 1.49 -37.50 -9.95
CA LEU A 376 2.58 -36.88 -10.76
C LEU A 376 2.45 -37.19 -12.27
N ASN A 377 1.75 -38.27 -12.64
CA ASN A 377 1.45 -38.58 -14.05
C ASN A 377 0.25 -37.80 -14.63
N GLY A 378 -0.35 -36.89 -13.84
CA GLY A 378 -1.48 -36.06 -14.25
C GLY A 378 -2.87 -36.69 -14.04
N THR A 379 -2.95 -37.94 -13.57
CA THR A 379 -4.24 -38.61 -13.28
C THR A 379 -4.89 -38.01 -12.02
N PRO A 380 -6.16 -37.59 -12.06
CA PRO A 380 -6.85 -37.11 -10.87
C PRO A 380 -6.92 -38.18 -9.76
N VAL A 381 -6.78 -37.76 -8.53
CA VAL A 381 -6.95 -38.59 -7.35
C VAL A 381 -8.41 -39.05 -7.26
N THR A 382 -8.61 -40.32 -6.97
CA THR A 382 -9.91 -40.97 -6.77
C THR A 382 -9.95 -41.69 -5.43
N THR A 383 -11.12 -42.18 -5.01
CA THR A 383 -11.29 -42.94 -3.77
C THR A 383 -10.56 -44.29 -3.76
N SER A 384 -10.13 -44.79 -4.92
CA SER A 384 -9.31 -46.00 -5.07
C SER A 384 -7.82 -45.76 -5.18
N THR A 385 -7.38 -44.49 -5.16
CA THR A 385 -5.96 -44.12 -5.27
C THR A 385 -5.19 -44.57 -4.04
N PRO A 386 -4.08 -45.37 -4.19
CA PRO A 386 -3.26 -45.75 -3.05
C PRO A 386 -2.66 -44.56 -2.31
N LEU A 387 -2.63 -44.61 -0.98
CA LEU A 387 -2.11 -43.52 -0.15
C LEU A 387 -0.59 -43.32 -0.29
N SER A 388 0.12 -44.29 -0.83
CA SER A 388 1.58 -44.18 -1.11
C SER A 388 1.90 -43.40 -2.39
N GLU A 389 0.91 -43.13 -3.24
CA GLU A 389 1.12 -42.41 -4.48
C GLU A 389 1.48 -40.93 -4.20
N ARG A 390 2.42 -40.41 -4.98
CA ARG A 390 2.79 -38.99 -4.91
C ARG A 390 1.78 -38.11 -5.61
N VAL A 391 1.55 -36.93 -5.04
CA VAL A 391 0.54 -36.00 -5.54
C VAL A 391 1.12 -34.65 -5.90
N GLN A 392 0.43 -33.96 -6.81
CA GLN A 392 0.67 -32.59 -7.18
C GLN A 392 -0.63 -31.80 -7.22
N LEU A 393 -0.53 -30.51 -6.92
CA LEU A 393 -1.66 -29.59 -6.95
C LEU A 393 -1.19 -28.23 -7.43
N LYS A 394 -1.78 -27.76 -8.52
CA LYS A 394 -1.65 -26.37 -8.92
C LYS A 394 -2.52 -25.53 -8.00
N LEU A 395 -1.89 -24.60 -7.28
CA LEU A 395 -2.56 -23.80 -6.28
C LEU A 395 -2.01 -22.37 -6.22
N PHE A 396 -2.81 -21.48 -5.70
CA PHE A 396 -2.37 -20.13 -5.31
C PHE A 396 -1.88 -20.14 -3.86
N SER A 397 -0.69 -19.58 -3.65
CA SER A 397 -0.12 -19.28 -2.35
C SER A 397 1.03 -18.27 -2.50
N TRP A 398 1.23 -17.39 -1.51
CA TRP A 398 2.33 -16.41 -1.46
C TRP A 398 2.54 -15.60 -2.75
N GLY A 399 1.45 -15.18 -3.38
CA GLY A 399 1.47 -14.32 -4.57
C GLY A 399 1.70 -15.04 -5.89
N GLU A 400 1.65 -16.36 -5.92
CA GLU A 400 1.99 -17.19 -7.09
C GLU A 400 1.03 -18.35 -7.29
N VAL A 401 0.99 -18.83 -8.53
CA VAL A 401 0.11 -19.94 -8.99
C VAL A 401 0.93 -20.96 -9.77
N PHE A 402 1.21 -22.10 -9.15
CA PHE A 402 1.89 -23.25 -9.79
C PHE A 402 1.73 -24.52 -8.95
N GLU A 403 2.35 -25.63 -9.35
CA GLU A 403 2.43 -26.86 -8.55
C GLU A 403 3.39 -26.61 -7.38
N GLN A 404 2.81 -26.30 -6.19
CA GLN A 404 3.59 -25.87 -5.03
C GLN A 404 3.79 -26.96 -3.97
N LEU A 405 3.19 -28.13 -4.10
CA LEU A 405 3.40 -29.23 -3.15
C LEU A 405 4.87 -29.71 -3.23
N ASP A 406 5.38 -30.18 -2.09
CA ASP A 406 6.66 -30.89 -2.09
C ASP A 406 6.57 -32.12 -3.01
N THR A 407 7.53 -32.29 -3.90
CA THR A 407 7.53 -33.36 -4.92
C THR A 407 7.63 -34.77 -4.33
N THR A 408 7.98 -34.89 -3.07
CA THR A 408 8.03 -36.18 -2.35
C THR A 408 6.74 -36.50 -1.60
N LEU A 409 5.81 -35.53 -1.52
CA LEU A 409 4.58 -35.66 -0.73
C LEU A 409 3.68 -36.77 -1.26
N THR A 410 3.35 -37.73 -0.41
CA THR A 410 2.39 -38.77 -0.72
C THR A 410 0.96 -38.33 -0.45
N LEU A 411 -0.02 -39.01 -1.06
CA LEU A 411 -1.45 -38.77 -0.80
C LEU A 411 -1.78 -38.93 0.68
N GLY A 412 -1.21 -39.94 1.33
CA GLY A 412 -1.41 -40.18 2.76
C GLY A 412 -0.89 -39.02 3.63
N GLU A 413 0.24 -38.41 3.27
CA GLU A 413 0.78 -37.22 3.95
C GLU A 413 -0.04 -35.98 3.63
N PHE A 414 -0.48 -35.81 2.38
CA PHE A 414 -1.37 -34.73 2.00
C PHE A 414 -2.64 -34.73 2.87
N LEU A 415 -3.29 -35.92 3.04
CA LEU A 415 -4.49 -36.04 3.88
C LEU A 415 -4.22 -35.65 5.34
N LYS A 416 -3.06 -36.03 5.90
CA LYS A 416 -2.65 -35.71 7.28
C LYS A 416 -2.38 -34.23 7.50
N HIS A 417 -2.12 -33.49 6.44
CA HIS A 417 -1.75 -32.07 6.48
C HIS A 417 -2.83 -31.14 5.89
N THR A 418 -3.99 -31.69 5.55
CA THR A 418 -5.14 -30.92 5.05
C THR A 418 -6.30 -31.01 6.02
N PHE A 419 -6.95 -29.88 6.29
CA PHE A 419 -8.07 -29.75 7.22
C PHE A 419 -9.42 -29.56 6.50
N GLY A 420 -9.49 -29.87 5.19
CA GLY A 420 -10.65 -29.66 4.34
C GLY A 420 -10.62 -28.35 3.58
N GLY A 421 -11.77 -27.99 3.05
CA GLY A 421 -11.93 -26.78 2.26
C GLY A 421 -13.35 -26.22 2.26
N LEU A 422 -13.41 -24.95 1.94
CA LEU A 422 -14.63 -24.21 1.64
C LEU A 422 -14.72 -24.07 0.12
N VAL A 423 -15.91 -24.25 -0.43
CA VAL A 423 -16.17 -24.07 -1.85
C VAL A 423 -17.16 -22.95 -2.07
N PHE A 424 -16.80 -22.00 -2.90
CA PHE A 424 -17.64 -20.86 -3.25
C PHE A 424 -17.85 -20.77 -4.76
N THR A 425 -18.99 -20.24 -5.19
CA THR A 425 -19.14 -19.78 -6.57
C THR A 425 -18.17 -18.63 -6.87
N LYS A 426 -18.00 -18.33 -8.16
CA LYS A 426 -17.34 -17.08 -8.57
C LYS A 426 -18.07 -15.86 -8.01
N MET A 427 -17.33 -14.76 -7.81
CA MET A 427 -17.90 -13.48 -7.42
C MET A 427 -18.75 -12.91 -8.57
N PRO A 428 -19.93 -12.35 -8.30
CA PRO A 428 -20.82 -11.81 -9.33
C PRO A 428 -20.31 -10.53 -9.97
#